data_aa7f859e14e3fd98d9289ff2340cfe57
#
_entry.id   aa7f859e14e3fd98d9289ff2340cfe57
#
_cell.length_a   1.000
_cell.length_b   1.000
_cell.length_c   1.000
_cell.angle_alpha   90.00
_cell.angle_beta   90.00
_cell.angle_gamma   90.00
#
_symmetry.space_group_name_H-M   'P 1'
#
loop_
_entity.id
_entity.type
_entity.pdbx_description
1 polymer ?
#
loop_
_entity_poly.entity_id
_entity_poly.type
_entity_poly.pdbx_seq_one_letter_code
_entity_poly.pdbx_strand_id
1 'polypeptide(L)'
;MKKIFMLVLAVMLLCTSAVALAASKPYKNPNYNFQNVKNIHLTVIDNRAGSPVSNFVADQDPEDKVVAAIYEAAGKVNINVLEEPNAVYNTDPNAVADKNPKDLELRITVNHCGYTTVYVPGYYEDYKEAVTRYYYDENGVRQSYTDYVPKRRWVSEKYYNNAYLSLIYKFYDMQTGAMVASLSDSRDRDYEDNPTGGMLSRSTRDCFKSIFKK
;
A
#
# COMPACT_ATOMS: atom_id res chain seq x y z
N MET A 1 -41.75 11.60 5.19
CA MET A 1 -40.51 12.40 5.27
C MET A 1 -39.35 11.66 5.95
N LYS A 2 -39.53 10.97 7.09
CA LYS A 2 -38.43 10.23 7.77
C LYS A 2 -37.80 9.10 6.92
N LYS A 3 -38.59 8.38 6.10
CA LYS A 3 -38.07 7.28 5.24
C LYS A 3 -37.22 7.75 4.07
N ILE A 4 -37.50 8.95 3.53
CA ILE A 4 -36.74 9.55 2.43
C ILE A 4 -35.40 10.06 2.95
N PHE A 5 -35.36 10.61 4.17
CA PHE A 5 -34.11 11.08 4.80
C PHE A 5 -33.13 9.94 5.10
N MET A 6 -33.67 8.77 5.51
CA MET A 6 -32.85 7.56 5.73
C MET A 6 -32.28 7.01 4.42
N LEU A 7 -33.02 7.09 3.32
CA LEU A 7 -32.54 6.62 2.02
C LEU A 7 -31.43 7.52 1.47
N VAL A 8 -31.57 8.83 1.63
CA VAL A 8 -30.54 9.82 1.21
C VAL A 8 -29.27 9.68 2.04
N LEU A 9 -29.39 9.43 3.36
CA LEU A 9 -28.23 9.19 4.23
C LEU A 9 -27.50 7.89 3.88
N ALA A 10 -28.24 6.81 3.54
CA ALA A 10 -27.68 5.55 3.09
C ALA A 10 -26.98 5.68 1.74
N VAL A 11 -27.50 6.47 0.81
CA VAL A 11 -26.88 6.73 -0.49
C VAL A 11 -25.63 7.61 -0.34
N MET A 12 -25.62 8.59 0.57
CA MET A 12 -24.41 9.37 0.86
C MET A 12 -23.31 8.54 1.52
N LEU A 13 -23.64 7.57 2.37
CA LEU A 13 -22.67 6.63 2.96
C LEU A 13 -22.11 5.63 1.94
N LEU A 14 -22.87 5.33 0.86
CA LEU A 14 -22.40 4.46 -0.23
C LEU A 14 -21.53 5.21 -1.26
N CYS A 15 -21.60 6.54 -1.30
CA CYS A 15 -20.78 7.36 -2.21
C CYS A 15 -19.40 7.70 -1.63
N THR A 16 -19.10 7.38 -0.36
CA THR A 16 -17.74 7.34 0.18
C THR A 16 -17.10 5.97 -0.08
N SER A 17 -17.34 5.37 -1.25
CA SER A 17 -16.50 4.30 -1.72
C SER A 17 -15.08 4.87 -1.81
N ALA A 18 -14.23 4.50 -0.87
CA ALA A 18 -12.81 4.65 -0.99
C ALA A 18 -12.47 4.20 -2.42
N VAL A 19 -12.03 5.11 -3.25
CA VAL A 19 -11.41 4.76 -4.51
C VAL A 19 -10.16 4.01 -4.09
N ALA A 20 -10.29 2.69 -3.93
CA ALA A 20 -9.15 1.82 -3.84
C ALA A 20 -8.38 2.08 -5.14
N LEU A 21 -7.36 2.94 -5.06
CA LEU A 21 -6.45 3.19 -6.16
C LEU A 21 -5.76 1.85 -6.42
N ALA A 22 -6.36 1.08 -7.33
CA ALA A 22 -5.85 -0.21 -7.71
C ALA A 22 -4.45 0.01 -8.28
N ALA A 23 -3.47 -0.75 -7.79
CA ALA A 23 -2.15 -0.80 -8.39
C ALA A 23 -2.33 -1.01 -9.90
N SER A 24 -1.78 -0.12 -10.71
CA SER A 24 -1.84 -0.27 -12.16
C SER A 24 -1.14 -1.57 -12.54
N LYS A 25 -1.65 -2.27 -13.56
CA LYS A 25 -0.95 -3.45 -14.07
C LYS A 25 0.48 -3.05 -14.46
N PRO A 26 1.50 -3.79 -14.00
CA PRO A 26 2.88 -3.45 -14.32
C PRO A 26 3.09 -3.56 -15.84
N TYR A 27 3.74 -2.55 -16.40
CA TYR A 27 4.33 -2.70 -17.73
C TYR A 27 5.61 -3.52 -17.59
N LYS A 28 5.79 -4.52 -18.43
CA LYS A 28 6.98 -5.34 -18.51
C LYS A 28 7.24 -5.65 -19.98
N ASN A 29 8.40 -5.28 -20.48
CA ASN A 29 8.79 -5.59 -21.86
C ASN A 29 8.92 -7.12 -22.00
N PRO A 30 8.12 -7.76 -22.85
CA PRO A 30 8.12 -9.22 -22.98
C PRO A 30 9.43 -9.78 -23.58
N ASN A 31 10.18 -8.94 -24.29
CA ASN A 31 11.44 -9.33 -24.94
C ASN A 31 12.66 -9.11 -24.05
N TYR A 32 12.50 -8.53 -22.86
CA TYR A 32 13.60 -8.28 -21.94
C TYR A 32 13.78 -9.42 -20.95
N ASN A 33 15.01 -9.92 -20.80
CA ASN A 33 15.32 -11.03 -19.90
C ASN A 33 15.70 -10.54 -18.49
N PHE A 34 14.71 -10.35 -17.64
CA PHE A 34 14.90 -9.91 -16.26
C PHE A 34 15.67 -10.89 -15.37
N GLN A 35 15.80 -12.15 -15.75
CA GLN A 35 16.51 -13.17 -14.95
C GLN A 35 18.03 -12.99 -14.97
N ASN A 36 18.54 -12.31 -15.99
CA ASN A 36 19.97 -12.06 -16.12
C ASN A 36 20.41 -10.75 -15.41
N VAL A 37 19.47 -10.01 -14.83
CA VAL A 37 19.78 -8.82 -14.05
C VAL A 37 20.50 -9.22 -12.78
N LYS A 38 21.62 -8.55 -12.50
CA LYS A 38 22.44 -8.78 -11.30
C LYS A 38 22.50 -7.58 -10.39
N ASN A 39 22.49 -6.38 -10.97
CA ASN A 39 22.62 -5.16 -10.24
C ASN A 39 21.49 -4.18 -10.60
N ILE A 40 21.08 -3.40 -9.63
CA ILE A 40 20.17 -2.26 -9.80
C ILE A 40 20.86 -1.01 -9.26
N HIS A 41 21.02 0.00 -10.10
CA HIS A 41 21.43 1.33 -9.72
C HIS A 41 20.20 2.13 -9.31
N LEU A 42 20.15 2.55 -8.05
CA LEU A 42 18.98 3.16 -7.45
C LEU A 42 19.04 4.67 -7.47
N THR A 43 17.98 5.30 -7.96
CA THR A 43 17.73 6.75 -7.87
C THR A 43 16.35 6.97 -7.26
N VAL A 44 16.28 7.66 -6.14
CA VAL A 44 15.01 8.07 -5.51
C VAL A 44 14.78 9.55 -5.80
N ILE A 45 13.58 9.88 -6.25
CA ILE A 45 13.15 11.24 -6.58
C ILE A 45 11.97 11.60 -5.69
N ASP A 46 12.18 12.55 -4.79
CA ASP A 46 11.08 13.13 -4.02
C ASP A 46 10.35 14.17 -4.89
N ASN A 47 9.11 13.85 -5.25
CA ASN A 47 8.25 14.71 -6.05
C ASN A 47 6.95 15.05 -5.30
N ARG A 48 7.02 15.10 -3.97
CA ARG A 48 5.85 15.36 -3.13
C ARG A 48 5.39 16.81 -3.23
N ALA A 49 4.80 17.16 -4.37
CA ALA A 49 4.18 18.46 -4.59
C ALA A 49 2.69 18.38 -4.26
N GLY A 50 2.26 19.10 -3.23
CA GLY A 50 0.87 19.15 -2.81
C GLY A 50 0.44 18.02 -1.89
N SER A 51 -0.82 18.07 -1.48
CA SER A 51 -1.43 17.11 -0.56
C SER A 51 -2.54 16.33 -1.27
N PRO A 52 -2.60 14.99 -1.12
CA PRO A 52 -3.70 14.21 -1.68
C PRO A 52 -5.05 14.49 -0.99
N VAL A 53 -5.00 14.98 0.23
CA VAL A 53 -6.17 15.29 1.08
C VAL A 53 -5.87 16.47 2.00
N SER A 54 -6.91 17.07 2.56
CA SER A 54 -6.77 18.13 3.58
C SER A 54 -6.11 17.59 4.85
N ASN A 55 -5.32 18.42 5.52
CA ASN A 55 -4.60 18.10 6.76
C ASN A 55 -3.58 16.93 6.60
N PHE A 56 -3.06 16.73 5.41
CA PHE A 56 -2.03 15.73 5.18
C PHE A 56 -0.71 16.14 5.83
N VAL A 57 -0.11 15.21 6.56
CA VAL A 57 1.21 15.33 7.16
C VAL A 57 2.15 14.42 6.37
N ALA A 58 3.07 15.05 5.64
CA ALA A 58 4.08 14.31 4.88
C ALA A 58 5.11 13.65 5.83
N ASP A 59 5.55 12.46 5.48
CA ASP A 59 6.67 11.79 6.15
C ASP A 59 7.96 12.64 5.99
N GLN A 60 8.78 12.73 7.04
CA GLN A 60 9.97 13.59 7.01
C GLN A 60 11.07 13.00 6.12
N ASP A 61 11.30 11.69 6.22
CA ASP A 61 12.39 11.00 5.54
C ASP A 61 11.89 9.79 4.73
N PRO A 62 11.09 10.01 3.65
CA PRO A 62 10.57 8.91 2.86
C PRO A 62 11.64 8.23 2.02
N GLU A 63 12.72 8.96 1.64
CA GLU A 63 13.79 8.44 0.80
C GLU A 63 14.52 7.30 1.50
N ASP A 64 14.96 7.49 2.74
CA ASP A 64 15.65 6.46 3.53
C ASP A 64 14.78 5.20 3.72
N LYS A 65 13.47 5.40 3.95
CA LYS A 65 12.53 4.28 4.08
C LYS A 65 12.33 3.54 2.76
N VAL A 66 12.31 4.25 1.64
CA VAL A 66 12.24 3.67 0.30
C VAL A 66 13.49 2.87 0.01
N VAL A 67 14.67 3.45 0.26
CA VAL A 67 15.97 2.78 0.09
C VAL A 67 16.02 1.48 0.89
N ALA A 68 15.68 1.52 2.17
CA ALA A 68 15.64 0.33 3.03
C ALA A 68 14.70 -0.75 2.49
N ALA A 69 13.50 -0.37 2.01
CA ALA A 69 12.53 -1.30 1.44
C ALA A 69 13.04 -1.95 0.13
N ILE A 70 13.81 -1.19 -0.67
CA ILE A 70 14.42 -1.69 -1.91
C ILE A 70 15.49 -2.73 -1.60
N TYR A 71 16.39 -2.46 -0.65
CA TYR A 71 17.40 -3.43 -0.23
C TYR A 71 16.77 -4.75 0.23
N GLU A 72 15.71 -4.66 1.04
CA GLU A 72 14.99 -5.84 1.50
C GLU A 72 14.36 -6.63 0.32
N ALA A 73 13.74 -5.94 -0.62
CA ALA A 73 13.05 -6.59 -1.74
C ALA A 73 14.04 -7.19 -2.75
N ALA A 74 15.12 -6.48 -3.06
CA ALA A 74 16.19 -6.90 -3.96
C ALA A 74 16.92 -8.15 -3.42
N GLY A 75 17.21 -8.19 -2.12
CA GLY A 75 17.80 -9.34 -1.46
C GLY A 75 16.96 -10.62 -1.61
N LYS A 76 15.62 -10.50 -1.62
CA LYS A 76 14.70 -11.64 -1.81
C LYS A 76 14.69 -12.21 -3.23
N VAL A 77 15.23 -11.49 -4.20
CA VAL A 77 15.35 -11.90 -5.60
C VAL A 77 16.81 -12.02 -6.06
N ASN A 78 17.77 -11.96 -5.13
CA ASN A 78 19.22 -12.07 -5.36
C ASN A 78 19.77 -11.02 -6.34
N ILE A 79 19.33 -9.77 -6.18
CA ILE A 79 19.80 -8.63 -6.95
C ILE A 79 20.58 -7.70 -5.99
N ASN A 80 21.74 -7.22 -6.44
CA ASN A 80 22.53 -6.22 -5.71
C ASN A 80 21.94 -4.83 -5.96
N VAL A 81 21.94 -3.97 -4.94
CA VAL A 81 21.56 -2.56 -5.07
C VAL A 81 22.81 -1.72 -4.93
N LEU A 82 23.01 -0.80 -5.87
CA LEU A 82 24.12 0.13 -5.93
C LEU A 82 23.57 1.56 -5.87
N GLU A 83 24.00 2.32 -4.89
CA GLU A 83 23.66 3.74 -4.75
C GLU A 83 24.77 4.57 -5.39
N GLU A 84 24.71 4.73 -6.70
CA GLU A 84 25.61 5.62 -7.42
C GLU A 84 24.85 6.86 -7.89
N PRO A 85 25.27 8.06 -7.46
CA PRO A 85 24.53 9.30 -7.76
C PRO A 85 24.51 9.71 -9.25
N ASN A 86 25.27 9.04 -10.11
CA ASN A 86 25.36 9.39 -11.53
C ASN A 86 25.64 8.13 -12.40
N ALA A 87 24.59 7.38 -12.70
CA ALA A 87 24.70 6.38 -13.77
C ALA A 87 24.93 7.11 -15.11
N VAL A 88 26.14 7.03 -15.65
CA VAL A 88 26.44 7.56 -16.98
C VAL A 88 25.91 6.57 -18.01
N TYR A 89 24.83 6.94 -18.68
CA TYR A 89 24.33 6.15 -19.81
C TYR A 89 25.34 6.14 -20.94
N ASN A 90 25.67 4.96 -21.43
CA ASN A 90 26.37 4.86 -22.71
C ASN A 90 25.35 5.17 -23.81
N THR A 91 25.36 6.39 -24.31
CA THR A 91 24.47 6.87 -25.36
C THR A 91 24.99 6.56 -26.76
N ASP A 92 25.84 5.55 -26.92
CA ASP A 92 26.28 5.10 -28.24
C ASP A 92 25.06 4.57 -29.03
N PRO A 93 24.59 5.28 -30.08
CA PRO A 93 23.43 4.84 -30.86
C PRO A 93 23.68 3.52 -31.61
N ASN A 94 24.94 3.04 -31.69
CA ASN A 94 25.31 1.78 -32.31
C ASN A 94 25.53 0.67 -31.29
N ALA A 95 25.34 0.90 -29.99
CA ALA A 95 25.43 -0.14 -28.99
C ALA A 95 24.38 -1.21 -29.26
N VAL A 96 24.82 -2.36 -29.72
CA VAL A 96 23.97 -3.55 -29.87
C VAL A 96 23.51 -3.95 -28.48
N ALA A 97 22.20 -3.92 -28.24
CA ALA A 97 21.63 -4.32 -26.95
C ALA A 97 22.21 -5.70 -26.56
N ASP A 98 22.92 -5.74 -25.43
CA ASP A 98 23.48 -7.01 -24.93
C ASP A 98 22.32 -7.97 -24.72
N LYS A 99 22.41 -9.14 -25.33
CA LYS A 99 21.41 -10.21 -25.14
C LYS A 99 21.34 -10.70 -23.68
N ASN A 100 22.32 -10.32 -22.87
CA ASN A 100 22.41 -10.62 -21.45
C ASN A 100 22.56 -9.35 -20.59
N PRO A 101 21.48 -8.55 -20.43
CA PRO A 101 21.55 -7.38 -19.60
C PRO A 101 21.91 -7.79 -18.16
N LYS A 102 22.84 -7.04 -17.56
CA LYS A 102 23.31 -7.31 -16.19
C LYS A 102 22.84 -6.26 -15.20
N ASP A 103 22.67 -5.04 -15.67
CA ASP A 103 22.43 -3.88 -14.84
C ASP A 103 21.21 -3.10 -15.31
N LEU A 104 20.38 -2.70 -14.35
CA LEU A 104 19.24 -1.81 -14.55
C LEU A 104 19.41 -0.54 -13.72
N GLU A 105 18.90 0.57 -14.22
CA GLU A 105 18.60 1.70 -13.37
C GLU A 105 17.16 1.62 -12.89
N LEU A 106 16.95 1.73 -11.57
CA LEU A 106 15.63 1.87 -10.97
C LEU A 106 15.45 3.29 -10.50
N ARG A 107 14.54 4.03 -11.14
CA ARG A 107 14.09 5.34 -10.68
C ARG A 107 12.77 5.19 -9.95
N ILE A 108 12.73 5.67 -8.70
CA ILE A 108 11.53 5.69 -7.88
C ILE A 108 11.13 7.13 -7.66
N THR A 109 9.91 7.47 -8.07
CA THR A 109 9.32 8.77 -7.77
C THR A 109 8.34 8.62 -6.62
N VAL A 110 8.56 9.34 -5.53
CA VAL A 110 7.67 9.43 -4.39
C VAL A 110 6.73 10.61 -4.61
N ASN A 111 5.46 10.33 -4.93
CA ASN A 111 4.46 11.39 -5.10
C ASN A 111 3.76 11.72 -3.79
N HIS A 112 3.42 10.70 -3.01
CA HIS A 112 2.82 10.86 -1.68
C HIS A 112 3.39 9.82 -0.73
N CYS A 113 3.75 10.25 0.47
CA CYS A 113 4.13 9.40 1.59
C CYS A 113 3.84 10.16 2.88
N GLY A 114 2.84 9.72 3.64
CA GLY A 114 2.42 10.40 4.86
C GLY A 114 1.04 9.95 5.31
N TYR A 115 0.39 10.78 6.13
CA TYR A 115 -0.91 10.44 6.72
C TYR A 115 -1.77 11.68 6.97
N THR A 116 -3.07 11.45 7.22
CA THR A 116 -3.98 12.43 7.79
C THR A 116 -4.62 11.87 9.04
N THR A 117 -4.89 12.71 10.04
CA THR A 117 -5.58 12.28 11.24
C THR A 117 -7.07 12.48 11.06
N VAL A 118 -7.84 11.43 11.30
CA VAL A 118 -9.30 11.42 11.22
C VAL A 118 -9.86 11.31 12.63
N TYR A 119 -10.79 12.20 12.96
CA TYR A 119 -11.54 12.17 14.21
C TYR A 119 -12.84 11.40 14.02
N VAL A 120 -13.09 10.44 14.90
CA VAL A 120 -14.36 9.72 15.00
C VAL A 120 -15.02 10.10 16.31
N PRO A 121 -16.17 10.79 16.27
CA PRO A 121 -16.90 11.16 17.48
C PRO A 121 -17.39 9.92 18.22
N GLY A 122 -17.48 10.01 19.54
CA GLY A 122 -18.05 8.95 20.36
C GLY A 122 -19.51 8.70 20.00
N TYR A 123 -19.93 7.44 20.10
CA TYR A 123 -21.30 7.02 19.78
C TYR A 123 -21.77 5.88 20.65
N TYR A 124 -23.08 5.67 20.70
CA TYR A 124 -23.67 4.50 21.33
C TYR A 124 -23.81 3.37 20.30
N GLU A 125 -23.26 2.22 20.64
CA GLU A 125 -23.37 1.00 19.86
C GLU A 125 -24.38 0.04 20.51
N ASP A 126 -25.38 -0.39 19.76
CA ASP A 126 -26.30 -1.44 20.15
C ASP A 126 -25.70 -2.80 19.78
N TYR A 127 -25.55 -3.70 20.73
CA TYR A 127 -25.01 -5.04 20.51
C TYR A 127 -25.85 -6.10 21.21
N LYS A 128 -25.66 -7.35 20.86
CA LYS A 128 -26.30 -8.47 21.54
C LYS A 128 -25.28 -9.21 22.38
N GLU A 129 -25.54 -9.30 23.67
CA GLU A 129 -24.72 -10.09 24.58
C GLU A 129 -25.26 -11.50 24.67
N ALA A 130 -24.38 -12.47 24.45
CA ALA A 130 -24.73 -13.89 24.68
C ALA A 130 -24.76 -14.20 26.15
N VAL A 131 -25.92 -14.58 26.66
CA VAL A 131 -26.14 -14.94 28.07
C VAL A 131 -26.58 -16.37 28.15
N THR A 132 -25.86 -17.19 28.95
CA THR A 132 -26.27 -18.58 29.20
C THR A 132 -27.40 -18.57 30.22
N ARG A 133 -28.57 -19.10 29.83
CA ARG A 133 -29.71 -19.33 30.70
C ARG A 133 -29.86 -20.81 30.99
N TYR A 134 -30.43 -21.13 32.14
CA TYR A 134 -30.66 -22.50 32.61
C TYR A 134 -32.15 -22.74 32.81
N TYR A 135 -32.58 -23.94 32.49
CA TYR A 135 -33.92 -24.44 32.80
C TYR A 135 -33.83 -25.93 33.20
N TYR A 136 -34.86 -26.44 33.82
CA TYR A 136 -34.98 -27.88 34.11
C TYR A 136 -35.94 -28.50 33.10
N ASP A 137 -35.52 -29.62 32.52
CA ASP A 137 -36.38 -30.37 31.62
C ASP A 137 -37.45 -31.19 32.39
N GLU A 138 -38.33 -31.89 31.64
CA GLU A 138 -39.42 -32.69 32.22
C GLU A 138 -38.93 -33.79 33.16
N ASN A 139 -37.67 -34.20 33.08
CA ASN A 139 -37.02 -35.20 33.91
C ASN A 139 -36.26 -34.57 35.09
N GLY A 140 -36.37 -33.28 35.31
CA GLY A 140 -35.66 -32.53 36.35
C GLY A 140 -34.16 -32.33 36.08
N VAL A 141 -33.68 -32.58 34.88
CA VAL A 141 -32.27 -32.37 34.48
C VAL A 141 -32.05 -30.93 34.08
N ARG A 142 -31.00 -30.32 34.67
CA ARG A 142 -30.63 -28.94 34.34
C ARG A 142 -30.06 -28.86 32.93
N GLN A 143 -30.71 -28.10 32.08
CA GLN A 143 -30.30 -27.78 30.71
C GLN A 143 -29.87 -26.32 30.60
N SER A 144 -29.11 -26.01 29.56
CA SER A 144 -28.72 -24.62 29.28
C SER A 144 -28.96 -24.26 27.83
N TYR A 145 -29.26 -22.99 27.59
CA TYR A 145 -29.33 -22.41 26.24
C TYR A 145 -28.70 -21.02 26.24
N THR A 146 -28.29 -20.59 25.08
CA THR A 146 -27.75 -19.24 24.88
C THR A 146 -28.87 -18.31 24.44
N ASP A 147 -29.12 -17.28 25.22
CA ASP A 147 -30.01 -16.16 24.89
C ASP A 147 -29.20 -14.95 24.49
N TYR A 148 -29.71 -14.14 23.55
CA TYR A 148 -29.06 -12.93 23.04
C TYR A 148 -29.81 -11.69 23.52
N VAL A 149 -29.30 -11.08 24.59
CA VAL A 149 -29.92 -9.92 25.22
C VAL A 149 -29.41 -8.63 24.55
N PRO A 150 -30.31 -7.77 24.06
CA PRO A 150 -29.89 -6.47 23.51
C PRO A 150 -29.30 -5.58 24.59
N LYS A 151 -28.14 -5.03 24.32
CA LYS A 151 -27.44 -4.07 25.19
C LYS A 151 -26.95 -2.90 24.40
N ARG A 152 -26.63 -1.83 25.09
CA ARG A 152 -26.04 -0.62 24.54
C ARG A 152 -24.78 -0.28 25.32
N ARG A 153 -23.71 0.05 24.59
CA ARG A 153 -22.47 0.54 25.19
C ARG A 153 -22.05 1.86 24.55
N TRP A 154 -21.39 2.68 25.33
CA TRP A 154 -20.72 3.86 24.83
C TRP A 154 -19.38 3.47 24.20
N VAL A 155 -19.15 3.83 22.94
CA VAL A 155 -17.87 3.78 22.28
C VAL A 155 -17.27 5.17 22.31
N SER A 156 -16.14 5.34 23.00
CA SER A 156 -15.47 6.62 23.14
C SER A 156 -15.00 7.18 21.79
N GLU A 157 -14.94 8.49 21.72
CA GLU A 157 -14.28 9.16 20.59
C GLU A 157 -12.85 8.66 20.42
N LYS A 158 -12.39 8.64 19.19
CA LYS A 158 -11.02 8.25 18.86
C LYS A 158 -10.48 9.03 17.68
N TYR A 159 -9.17 9.12 17.64
CA TYR A 159 -8.42 9.58 16.49
C TYR A 159 -7.71 8.37 15.87
N TYR A 160 -7.70 8.29 14.56
CA TYR A 160 -6.87 7.33 13.84
C TYR A 160 -6.19 8.02 12.66
N ASN A 161 -5.06 7.46 12.24
CA ASN A 161 -4.33 7.97 11.09
C ASN A 161 -4.74 7.18 9.84
N ASN A 162 -5.04 7.90 8.76
CA ASN A 162 -5.20 7.32 7.45
C ASN A 162 -3.92 7.61 6.65
N ALA A 163 -3.16 6.57 6.34
CA ALA A 163 -1.89 6.69 5.65
C ALA A 163 -2.07 6.59 4.14
N TYR A 164 -1.30 7.40 3.43
CA TYR A 164 -1.28 7.50 1.97
C TYR A 164 0.11 7.25 1.45
N LEU A 165 0.21 6.41 0.42
CA LEU A 165 1.43 6.13 -0.29
C LEU A 165 1.15 6.18 -1.80
N SER A 166 1.98 6.88 -2.56
CA SER A 166 1.95 6.85 -4.03
C SER A 166 3.38 6.87 -4.57
N LEU A 167 3.74 5.78 -5.25
CA LEU A 167 5.07 5.55 -5.80
C LEU A 167 4.98 5.18 -7.28
N ILE A 168 5.98 5.62 -8.05
CA ILE A 168 6.18 5.19 -9.43
C ILE A 168 7.56 4.56 -9.51
N TYR A 169 7.62 3.30 -9.94
CA TYR A 169 8.84 2.55 -10.22
C TYR A 169 9.07 2.50 -11.73
N LYS A 170 10.26 2.89 -12.19
CA LYS A 170 10.65 2.80 -13.60
C LYS A 170 12.02 2.14 -13.70
N PHE A 171 12.09 1.08 -14.49
CA PHE A 171 13.32 0.33 -14.73
C PHE A 171 13.82 0.63 -16.14
N TYR A 172 15.07 1.04 -16.24
CA TYR A 172 15.73 1.36 -17.50
C TYR A 172 16.92 0.41 -17.69
N ASP A 173 17.07 -0.09 -18.90
CA ASP A 173 18.27 -0.80 -19.30
C ASP A 173 19.44 0.19 -19.40
N MET A 174 20.53 -0.07 -18.68
CA MET A 174 21.65 0.86 -18.61
C MET A 174 22.48 0.93 -19.89
N GLN A 175 22.38 -0.06 -20.77
CA GLN A 175 23.10 -0.01 -22.04
C GLN A 175 22.36 0.81 -23.10
N THR A 176 21.05 0.69 -23.15
CA THR A 176 20.23 1.31 -24.19
C THR A 176 19.50 2.57 -23.72
N GLY A 177 19.39 2.78 -22.40
CA GLY A 177 18.55 3.82 -21.80
C GLY A 177 17.06 3.58 -21.97
N ALA A 178 16.64 2.46 -22.55
CA ALA A 178 15.24 2.16 -22.79
C ALA A 178 14.51 1.74 -21.51
N MET A 179 13.29 2.24 -21.30
CA MET A 179 12.44 1.77 -20.21
C MET A 179 11.96 0.34 -20.49
N VAL A 180 12.31 -0.61 -19.62
CA VAL A 180 11.99 -2.03 -19.78
C VAL A 180 10.86 -2.50 -18.87
N ALA A 181 10.60 -1.77 -17.77
CA ALA A 181 9.45 -2.04 -16.92
C ALA A 181 9.01 -0.78 -16.16
N SER A 182 7.74 -0.73 -15.77
CA SER A 182 7.23 0.29 -14.86
C SER A 182 6.03 -0.23 -14.06
N LEU A 183 5.88 0.31 -12.85
CA LEU A 183 4.74 0.09 -11.97
C LEU A 183 4.38 1.40 -11.28
N SER A 184 3.09 1.75 -11.28
CA SER A 184 2.55 2.78 -10.41
C SER A 184 1.74 2.10 -9.32
N ASP A 185 2.02 2.41 -8.07
CA ASP A 185 1.35 1.84 -6.91
C ASP A 185 0.88 2.96 -5.98
N SER A 186 -0.42 3.00 -5.72
CA SER A 186 -1.03 3.95 -4.81
C SER A 186 -1.86 3.18 -3.80
N ARG A 187 -1.65 3.49 -2.52
CA ARG A 187 -2.28 2.80 -1.39
C ARG A 187 -2.75 3.81 -0.36
N ASP A 188 -3.89 3.52 0.21
CA ASP A 188 -4.38 4.17 1.41
C ASP A 188 -4.74 3.11 2.46
N ARG A 189 -4.65 3.47 3.71
CA ARG A 189 -4.97 2.55 4.79
C ARG A 189 -5.26 3.26 6.10
N ASP A 190 -6.35 2.83 6.75
CA ASP A 190 -6.69 3.26 8.10
C ASP A 190 -5.84 2.54 9.14
N TYR A 191 -5.26 3.30 10.08
CA TYR A 191 -4.40 2.77 11.14
C TYR A 191 -4.49 3.57 12.43
N GLU A 192 -4.23 2.91 13.55
CA GLU A 192 -4.02 3.59 14.83
C GLU A 192 -2.64 4.27 14.89
N ASP A 193 -1.61 3.65 14.29
CA ASP A 193 -0.23 4.17 14.21
C ASP A 193 0.17 4.49 12.78
N ASN A 194 1.21 5.32 12.58
CA ASN A 194 1.72 5.69 11.25
C ASN A 194 2.35 4.48 10.52
N PRO A 195 1.67 3.88 9.53
CA PRO A 195 2.08 2.61 8.93
C PRO A 195 2.84 2.76 7.61
N THR A 196 3.31 3.94 7.24
CA THR A 196 3.92 4.20 5.91
C THR A 196 5.05 3.22 5.61
N GLY A 197 5.90 2.88 6.58
CA GLY A 197 6.97 1.89 6.42
C GLY A 197 6.48 0.52 5.97
N GLY A 198 5.39 0.02 6.60
CA GLY A 198 4.80 -1.26 6.21
C GLY A 198 4.15 -1.23 4.81
N MET A 199 3.61 -0.09 4.40
CA MET A 199 3.06 0.10 3.05
C MET A 199 4.18 0.15 2.01
N LEU A 200 5.29 0.84 2.30
CA LEU A 200 6.50 0.90 1.47
C LEU A 200 7.07 -0.50 1.23
N SER A 201 7.32 -1.27 2.30
CA SER A 201 7.84 -2.64 2.18
C SER A 201 6.94 -3.55 1.34
N ARG A 202 5.61 -3.42 1.46
CA ARG A 202 4.67 -4.20 0.63
C ARG A 202 4.69 -3.75 -0.82
N SER A 203 4.61 -2.44 -1.08
CA SER A 203 4.64 -1.87 -2.44
C SER A 203 5.89 -2.34 -3.18
N THR A 204 7.05 -2.14 -2.57
CA THR A 204 8.34 -2.52 -3.14
C THR A 204 8.45 -4.03 -3.38
N ARG A 205 8.08 -4.84 -2.39
CA ARG A 205 8.07 -6.31 -2.54
C ARG A 205 7.17 -6.76 -3.68
N ASP A 206 5.98 -6.17 -3.82
CA ASP A 206 5.02 -6.53 -4.86
C ASP A 206 5.54 -6.09 -6.24
N CYS A 207 6.20 -4.94 -6.33
CA CYS A 207 6.90 -4.49 -7.53
C CYS A 207 7.98 -5.50 -7.95
N PHE A 208 8.91 -5.84 -7.07
CA PHE A 208 10.00 -6.78 -7.37
C PHE A 208 9.49 -8.18 -7.73
N LYS A 209 8.45 -8.66 -7.05
CA LYS A 209 7.80 -9.92 -7.41
C LYS A 209 7.22 -9.89 -8.81
N SER A 210 6.54 -8.81 -9.20
CA SER A 210 5.89 -8.71 -10.52
C SER A 210 6.91 -8.63 -11.66
N ILE A 211 8.08 -8.02 -11.42
CA ILE A 211 9.11 -7.82 -12.43
C ILE A 211 10.06 -8.99 -12.52
N PHE A 212 10.56 -9.53 -11.40
CA PHE A 212 11.65 -10.50 -11.36
C PHE A 212 11.23 -11.94 -11.07
N LYS A 213 10.03 -12.20 -10.53
CA LYS A 213 9.54 -13.57 -10.40
C LYS A 213 8.96 -14.10 -11.72
N LYS A 214 9.19 -15.39 -11.93
CA LYS A 214 8.53 -16.20 -12.96
C LYS A 214 7.08 -16.46 -12.63
#